data_e6e66016e3b9071303de4981c4139208
#
_entry.id   e6e66016e3b9071303de4981c4139208
#
_cell.length_a   1.000
_cell.length_b   1.000
_cell.length_c   1.000
_cell.angle_alpha   90.00
_cell.angle_beta   90.00
_cell.angle_gamma   90.00
#
_symmetry.space_group_name_H-M   'P 1'
#
loop_
_entity.id
_entity.type
_entity.pdbx_description
1 polymer ?
#
loop_
_entity_poly.entity_id
_entity_poly.type
_entity_poly.pdbx_seq_one_letter_code
_entity_poly.pdbx_strand_id
1 'polypeptide(L)'
;MYNELLTIENEIVTISDDLDSSYHIGNWAIPPSYYEFSKESGYGLLLELFLTYIPMGKGNPFCDSLENQNIYLKNILKKYLETPLMMLRNADNYNLIANAEPFMFGENGEIVFWDIRESKEGEYPIYLANFPVGVYYAGGNFREFISNLTDKDTYKKILTFYEEPLLPKFRPLKMVQ
;
A
#
# COMPACT_ATOMS: atom_id res chain seq x y z
N MET A 1 -5.19 -17.84 -0.16
CA MET A 1 -6.35 -16.94 -0.33
C MET A 1 -6.36 -15.92 0.81
N TYR A 2 -6.74 -14.65 0.54
CA TYR A 2 -6.72 -13.57 1.56
C TYR A 2 -7.85 -13.69 2.59
N ASN A 3 -8.92 -14.40 2.29
CA ASN A 3 -9.98 -14.73 3.24
C ASN A 3 -9.55 -15.61 4.43
N GLU A 4 -8.34 -16.15 4.43
CA GLU A 4 -7.71 -16.79 5.60
C GLU A 4 -7.09 -15.75 6.56
N LEU A 5 -6.75 -14.57 6.03
CA LEU A 5 -6.13 -13.46 6.77
C LEU A 5 -7.12 -12.36 7.12
N LEU A 6 -8.17 -12.20 6.32
CA LEU A 6 -9.10 -11.08 6.39
C LEU A 6 -10.55 -11.56 6.44
N THR A 7 -11.35 -10.93 7.27
CA THR A 7 -12.81 -10.98 7.15
C THR A 7 -13.24 -9.97 6.10
N ILE A 8 -13.78 -10.45 4.99
CA ILE A 8 -14.27 -9.61 3.89
C ILE A 8 -15.73 -9.25 4.15
N GLU A 9 -16.02 -7.96 4.26
CA GLU A 9 -17.37 -7.43 4.47
C GLU A 9 -17.98 -7.09 3.10
N ASN A 10 -19.21 -7.59 2.84
CA ASN A 10 -19.98 -7.39 1.61
C ASN A 10 -19.44 -8.12 0.35
N GLU A 11 -20.21 -8.05 -0.74
CA GLU A 11 -19.80 -8.63 -2.02
C GLU A 11 -18.69 -7.82 -2.68
N ILE A 12 -17.78 -8.52 -3.35
CA ILE A 12 -16.69 -7.92 -4.14
C ILE A 12 -17.33 -7.15 -5.30
N VAL A 13 -16.97 -5.89 -5.44
CA VAL A 13 -17.68 -4.98 -6.35
C VAL A 13 -16.94 -4.73 -7.66
N THR A 14 -15.62 -4.81 -7.70
CA THR A 14 -14.90 -4.50 -8.94
C THR A 14 -13.51 -5.09 -8.98
N ILE A 15 -13.25 -5.91 -9.97
CA ILE A 15 -11.90 -6.33 -10.33
C ILE A 15 -11.74 -6.06 -11.82
N SER A 16 -10.61 -5.48 -12.25
CA SER A 16 -10.26 -5.46 -13.65
C SER A 16 -9.84 -6.87 -14.09
N ASP A 17 -10.67 -7.53 -14.89
CA ASP A 17 -10.40 -8.88 -15.41
C ASP A 17 -9.34 -8.90 -16.52
N ASP A 18 -8.98 -7.75 -17.07
CA ASP A 18 -8.17 -7.61 -18.29
C ASP A 18 -6.65 -7.57 -18.02
N LEU A 19 -6.23 -7.48 -16.75
CA LEU A 19 -4.81 -7.41 -16.39
C LEU A 19 -4.28 -8.79 -16.00
N ASP A 20 -3.17 -9.17 -16.59
CA ASP A 20 -2.43 -10.37 -16.21
C ASP A 20 -1.35 -10.07 -15.14
N SER A 21 -0.74 -11.12 -14.60
CA SER A 21 0.30 -11.01 -13.57
C SER A 21 1.60 -10.35 -14.04
N SER A 22 1.75 -10.09 -15.34
CA SER A 22 2.91 -9.40 -15.91
C SER A 22 2.70 -7.90 -16.07
N TYR A 23 1.57 -7.37 -15.61
CA TYR A 23 1.26 -5.95 -15.75
C TYR A 23 2.26 -5.04 -15.04
N HIS A 24 2.66 -3.98 -15.76
CA HIS A 24 3.64 -3.02 -15.27
C HIS A 24 3.06 -1.60 -15.17
N ILE A 25 3.41 -0.92 -14.10
CA ILE A 25 3.24 0.53 -13.97
C ILE A 25 4.61 1.18 -14.18
N GLY A 26 4.75 1.91 -15.29
CA GLY A 26 6.07 2.44 -15.67
C GLY A 26 7.09 1.33 -15.92
N ASN A 27 8.14 1.24 -15.11
CA ASN A 27 9.24 0.29 -15.23
C ASN A 27 9.24 -0.83 -14.17
N TRP A 28 8.19 -0.98 -13.38
CA TRP A 28 8.08 -2.01 -12.35
C TRP A 28 6.80 -2.84 -12.50
N ALA A 29 6.90 -4.11 -12.14
CA ALA A 29 5.78 -5.05 -12.16
C ALA A 29 4.97 -4.96 -10.86
N ILE A 30 3.68 -5.25 -10.94
CA ILE A 30 2.86 -5.43 -9.74
C ILE A 30 3.36 -6.67 -8.98
N PRO A 31 3.67 -6.57 -7.67
CA PRO A 31 4.10 -7.73 -6.89
C PRO A 31 3.04 -8.85 -6.89
N PRO A 32 3.47 -10.13 -6.98
CA PRO A 32 2.55 -11.27 -7.05
C PRO A 32 1.51 -11.28 -5.92
N SER A 33 1.95 -11.05 -4.68
CA SER A 33 1.03 -11.04 -3.53
C SER A 33 -0.01 -9.95 -3.60
N TYR A 34 0.36 -8.74 -4.12
CA TYR A 34 -0.60 -7.66 -4.29
C TYR A 34 -1.52 -7.86 -5.50
N TYR A 35 -1.00 -8.46 -6.57
CA TYR A 35 -1.82 -8.88 -7.70
C TYR A 35 -2.91 -9.88 -7.28
N GLU A 36 -2.54 -10.92 -6.51
CA GLU A 36 -3.51 -11.88 -5.95
C GLU A 36 -4.57 -11.18 -5.09
N PHE A 37 -4.14 -10.28 -4.18
CA PHE A 37 -5.07 -9.49 -3.37
C PHE A 37 -6.02 -8.68 -4.23
N SER A 38 -5.52 -7.98 -5.23
CA SER A 38 -6.33 -7.15 -6.13
C SER A 38 -7.38 -7.97 -6.88
N LYS A 39 -7.06 -9.21 -7.28
CA LYS A 39 -7.98 -10.13 -7.95
C LYS A 39 -9.00 -10.77 -7.00
N GLU A 40 -8.61 -11.07 -5.76
CA GLU A 40 -9.49 -11.68 -4.77
C GLU A 40 -10.42 -10.68 -4.07
N SER A 41 -9.92 -9.47 -3.78
CA SER A 41 -10.59 -8.51 -2.89
C SER A 41 -11.00 -7.20 -3.57
N GLY A 42 -10.26 -6.76 -4.56
CA GLY A 42 -10.54 -5.54 -5.30
C GLY A 42 -10.18 -4.25 -4.56
N TYR A 43 -10.83 -3.14 -4.98
CA TYR A 43 -10.69 -1.82 -4.36
C TYR A 43 -11.49 -1.74 -3.06
N GLY A 44 -10.91 -1.15 -2.02
CA GLY A 44 -11.62 -1.04 -0.75
C GLY A 44 -10.81 -0.48 0.41
N LEU A 45 -11.41 -0.56 1.60
CA LEU A 45 -10.80 -0.16 2.86
C LEU A 45 -10.23 -1.40 3.56
N LEU A 46 -8.92 -1.46 3.69
CA LEU A 46 -8.17 -2.51 4.36
C LEU A 46 -7.89 -2.14 5.80
N LEU A 47 -8.10 -3.09 6.75
CA LEU A 47 -7.81 -2.97 8.18
C LEU A 47 -8.47 -1.74 8.84
N GLU A 48 -9.59 -1.29 8.28
CA GLU A 48 -10.31 -0.08 8.71
C GLU A 48 -9.46 1.21 8.68
N LEU A 49 -8.33 1.20 7.95
CA LEU A 49 -7.37 2.31 7.91
C LEU A 49 -6.93 2.70 6.50
N PHE A 50 -6.66 1.74 5.61
CA PHE A 50 -6.00 1.99 4.33
C PHE A 50 -6.92 1.85 3.13
N LEU A 51 -7.02 2.88 2.30
CA LEU A 51 -7.54 2.74 0.95
C LEU A 51 -6.54 1.97 0.09
N THR A 52 -6.97 0.83 -0.47
CA THR A 52 -6.17 -0.03 -1.34
C THR A 52 -6.49 0.28 -2.80
N TYR A 53 -5.55 0.84 -3.51
CA TYR A 53 -5.68 1.15 -4.93
C TYR A 53 -5.24 -0.02 -5.77
N ILE A 54 -6.13 -0.53 -6.61
CA ILE A 54 -5.83 -1.69 -7.47
C ILE A 54 -5.46 -1.26 -8.91
N PRO A 55 -4.65 -2.07 -9.62
CA PRO A 55 -4.34 -1.79 -11.01
C PRO A 55 -5.59 -1.93 -11.89
N MET A 56 -5.84 -0.94 -12.75
CA MET A 56 -7.01 -0.85 -13.61
C MET A 56 -6.65 -0.72 -15.10
N GLY A 57 -5.36 -0.66 -15.42
CA GLY A 57 -4.88 -0.49 -16.79
C GLY A 57 -4.63 0.97 -17.19
N LYS A 58 -3.77 1.15 -18.18
CA LYS A 58 -3.40 2.48 -18.68
C LYS A 58 -4.60 3.19 -19.29
N GLY A 59 -4.73 4.49 -18.95
CA GLY A 59 -5.83 5.32 -19.46
C GLY A 59 -7.18 5.06 -18.81
N ASN A 60 -7.20 4.32 -17.73
CA ASN A 60 -8.41 4.10 -16.95
C ASN A 60 -8.96 5.44 -16.40
N PRO A 61 -10.27 5.71 -16.52
CA PRO A 61 -10.88 6.96 -16.09
C PRO A 61 -11.03 7.11 -14.56
N PHE A 62 -10.88 6.01 -13.80
CA PHE A 62 -11.08 6.06 -12.35
C PHE A 62 -9.91 6.76 -11.66
N CYS A 63 -10.20 7.82 -10.91
CA CYS A 63 -9.19 8.56 -10.17
C CYS A 63 -8.51 7.69 -9.08
N ASP A 64 -9.22 6.69 -8.54
CA ASP A 64 -8.73 5.77 -7.52
C ASP A 64 -8.09 4.49 -8.09
N SER A 65 -7.73 4.47 -9.38
CA SER A 65 -6.86 3.41 -9.90
C SER A 65 -5.45 3.51 -9.35
N LEU A 66 -4.75 2.39 -9.20
CA LEU A 66 -3.37 2.38 -8.71
C LEU A 66 -2.45 3.26 -9.57
N GLU A 67 -2.64 3.26 -10.90
CA GLU A 67 -1.87 4.07 -11.83
C GLU A 67 -1.97 5.58 -11.52
N ASN A 68 -3.20 6.05 -11.28
CA ASN A 68 -3.46 7.47 -10.99
C ASN A 68 -3.03 7.84 -9.58
N GLN A 69 -3.33 7.00 -8.60
CA GLN A 69 -2.99 7.25 -7.22
C GLN A 69 -1.49 7.13 -6.93
N ASN A 70 -0.77 6.24 -7.61
CA ASN A 70 0.69 6.19 -7.53
C ASN A 70 1.31 7.55 -7.92
N ILE A 71 0.88 8.13 -9.03
CA ILE A 71 1.35 9.46 -9.49
C ILE A 71 0.99 10.54 -8.46
N TYR A 72 -0.25 10.55 -7.98
CA TYR A 72 -0.72 11.53 -7.01
C TYR A 72 0.07 11.48 -5.70
N LEU A 73 0.23 10.28 -5.13
CA LEU A 73 0.96 10.08 -3.88
C LEU A 73 2.46 10.36 -4.02
N LYS A 74 3.08 10.05 -5.17
CA LYS A 74 4.48 10.45 -5.46
C LYS A 74 4.65 11.97 -5.46
N ASN A 75 3.68 12.72 -5.95
CA ASN A 75 3.71 14.18 -5.88
C ASN A 75 3.59 14.70 -4.44
N ILE A 76 2.83 14.02 -3.58
CA ILE A 76 2.79 14.32 -2.14
C ILE A 76 4.14 14.04 -1.49
N LEU A 77 4.72 12.86 -1.72
CA LEU A 77 6.04 12.49 -1.18
C LEU A 77 7.13 13.47 -1.63
N LYS A 78 7.09 13.92 -2.88
CA LYS A 78 8.03 14.94 -3.38
C LYS A 78 7.93 16.25 -2.59
N LYS A 79 6.74 16.72 -2.28
CA LYS A 79 6.54 17.92 -1.44
C LYS A 79 7.10 17.73 -0.03
N TYR A 80 6.96 16.53 0.55
CA TYR A 80 7.56 16.23 1.84
C TYR A 80 9.09 16.25 1.79
N LEU A 81 9.71 15.75 0.71
CA LEU A 81 11.17 15.81 0.53
C LEU A 81 11.71 17.26 0.46
N GLU A 82 10.90 18.20 -0.04
CA GLU A 82 11.21 19.63 -0.10
C GLU A 82 10.96 20.35 1.24
N THR A 83 10.33 19.69 2.21
CA THR A 83 10.00 20.23 3.53
C THR A 83 11.06 19.83 4.56
N PRO A 84 11.54 20.73 5.45
CA PRO A 84 12.62 20.42 6.41
C PRO A 84 12.11 19.58 7.60
N LEU A 85 11.63 18.37 7.33
CA LEU A 85 11.15 17.43 8.34
C LEU A 85 12.30 16.75 9.07
N MET A 86 12.19 16.62 10.39
CA MET A 86 13.23 15.99 11.24
C MET A 86 13.51 14.54 10.80
N MET A 87 12.48 13.77 10.47
CA MET A 87 12.60 12.37 10.03
C MET A 87 13.43 12.22 8.74
N LEU A 88 13.45 13.25 7.88
CA LEU A 88 14.18 13.23 6.61
C LEU A 88 15.65 13.65 6.75
N ARG A 89 16.11 14.04 7.96
CA ARG A 89 17.54 14.20 8.26
C ARG A 89 18.26 12.86 8.34
N ASN A 90 17.51 11.78 8.57
CA ASN A 90 18.02 10.42 8.41
C ASN A 90 18.10 10.11 6.91
N ALA A 91 19.32 9.80 6.43
CA ALA A 91 19.59 9.55 5.02
C ALA A 91 18.82 8.32 4.48
N ASP A 92 18.61 7.29 5.31
CA ASP A 92 17.87 6.08 4.92
C ASP A 92 16.40 6.41 4.69
N ASN A 93 15.77 7.16 5.60
CA ASN A 93 14.39 7.63 5.43
C ASN A 93 14.23 8.48 4.17
N TYR A 94 15.16 9.42 3.95
CA TYR A 94 15.15 10.27 2.75
C TYR A 94 15.24 9.42 1.48
N ASN A 95 16.17 8.47 1.43
CA ASN A 95 16.37 7.60 0.28
C ASN A 95 15.18 6.67 0.02
N LEU A 96 14.55 6.14 1.05
CA LEU A 96 13.34 5.33 0.94
C LEU A 96 12.20 6.16 0.32
N ILE A 97 11.92 7.34 0.86
CA ILE A 97 10.86 8.24 0.35
C ILE A 97 11.15 8.71 -1.08
N ALA A 98 12.39 9.04 -1.40
CA ALA A 98 12.78 9.51 -2.73
C ALA A 98 12.60 8.45 -3.84
N ASN A 99 12.62 7.16 -3.48
CA ASN A 99 12.48 6.03 -4.41
C ASN A 99 11.18 5.24 -4.19
N ALA A 100 10.24 5.78 -3.41
CA ALA A 100 9.00 5.11 -3.06
C ALA A 100 8.06 4.94 -4.28
N GLU A 101 7.45 3.76 -4.39
CA GLU A 101 6.32 3.49 -5.26
C GLU A 101 5.06 3.29 -4.40
N PRO A 102 4.30 4.38 -4.10
CA PRO A 102 3.16 4.32 -3.19
C PRO A 102 1.96 3.62 -3.83
N PHE A 103 1.22 2.87 -3.01
CA PHE A 103 0.08 2.08 -3.47
C PHE A 103 -1.12 2.05 -2.51
N MET A 104 -0.97 2.59 -1.30
CA MET A 104 -2.08 2.75 -0.35
C MET A 104 -1.93 4.04 0.43
N PHE A 105 -3.06 4.55 0.90
CA PHE A 105 -3.16 5.75 1.71
C PHE A 105 -4.01 5.49 2.95
N GLY A 106 -3.48 5.83 4.13
CA GLY A 106 -4.18 5.72 5.40
C GLY A 106 -5.03 6.94 5.73
N GLU A 107 -6.13 6.74 6.45
CA GLU A 107 -7.05 7.82 6.85
C GLU A 107 -6.36 8.91 7.70
N ASN A 108 -5.27 8.59 8.40
CA ASN A 108 -4.51 9.55 9.20
C ASN A 108 -3.30 10.13 8.45
N GLY A 109 -3.21 9.91 7.14
CA GLY A 109 -2.14 10.42 6.28
C GLY A 109 -0.94 9.51 6.14
N GLU A 110 -1.02 8.26 6.61
CA GLU A 110 0.01 7.25 6.35
C GLU A 110 0.08 6.94 4.85
N ILE A 111 1.29 6.79 4.33
CA ILE A 111 1.53 6.35 2.95
C ILE A 111 2.27 5.02 2.99
N VAL A 112 1.69 4.00 2.35
CA VAL A 112 2.31 2.68 2.20
C VAL A 112 2.89 2.58 0.79
N PHE A 113 4.14 2.14 0.70
CA PHE A 113 4.86 2.09 -0.56
C PHE A 113 5.80 0.89 -0.66
N TRP A 114 6.12 0.52 -1.88
CA TRP A 114 7.18 -0.44 -2.21
C TRP A 114 8.52 0.26 -2.41
N ASP A 115 9.60 -0.40 -1.96
CA ASP A 115 10.96 -0.08 -2.41
C ASP A 115 11.35 -1.03 -3.54
N ILE A 116 11.14 -0.59 -4.77
CA ILE A 116 11.38 -1.42 -5.97
C ILE A 116 12.86 -1.63 -6.31
N ARG A 117 13.78 -0.99 -5.58
CA ARG A 117 15.24 -1.20 -5.74
C ARG A 117 15.69 -2.56 -5.26
N GLU A 118 14.90 -3.17 -4.36
CA GLU A 118 15.11 -4.51 -3.86
C GLU A 118 13.95 -5.40 -4.31
N SER A 119 14.28 -6.58 -4.86
CA SER A 119 13.26 -7.56 -5.27
C SER A 119 13.69 -8.96 -4.89
N LYS A 120 12.78 -9.71 -4.31
CA LYS A 120 12.92 -11.13 -4.02
C LYS A 120 11.71 -11.87 -4.55
N GLU A 121 11.93 -12.74 -5.54
CA GLU A 121 10.86 -13.54 -6.16
C GLU A 121 9.71 -12.69 -6.75
N GLY A 122 10.02 -11.46 -7.22
CA GLY A 122 9.05 -10.50 -7.74
C GLY A 122 8.35 -9.66 -6.68
N GLU A 123 8.54 -9.94 -5.40
CA GLU A 123 8.05 -9.14 -4.29
C GLU A 123 9.02 -7.98 -3.98
N TYR A 124 8.48 -6.87 -3.51
CA TYR A 124 9.24 -5.72 -3.05
C TYR A 124 9.00 -5.48 -1.55
N PRO A 125 10.03 -5.05 -0.80
CA PRO A 125 9.84 -4.63 0.58
C PRO A 125 8.79 -3.52 0.69
N ILE A 126 7.90 -3.66 1.67
CA ILE A 126 6.83 -2.71 1.96
C ILE A 126 7.22 -1.86 3.15
N TYR A 127 7.06 -0.56 3.01
CA TYR A 127 7.28 0.43 4.05
C TYR A 127 6.02 1.26 4.28
N LEU A 128 5.87 1.72 5.52
CA LEU A 128 4.85 2.68 5.92
C LEU A 128 5.53 3.97 6.35
N ALA A 129 5.21 5.08 5.70
CA ALA A 129 5.60 6.41 6.11
C ALA A 129 4.48 7.07 6.91
N ASN A 130 4.81 7.49 8.13
CA ASN A 130 3.94 8.30 8.97
C ASN A 130 4.57 9.67 9.18
N PHE A 131 4.10 10.67 8.45
CA PHE A 131 4.64 12.03 8.53
C PHE A 131 4.06 12.81 9.71
N PRO A 132 4.87 13.55 10.47
CA PRO A 132 6.34 13.78 10.32
C PRO A 132 7.21 12.82 11.15
N VAL A 133 6.73 11.64 11.50
CA VAL A 133 7.30 10.78 12.56
C VAL A 133 8.44 9.89 12.05
N GLY A 134 8.17 9.08 11.02
CA GLY A 134 9.17 8.12 10.53
C GLY A 134 8.72 7.26 9.39
N VAL A 135 9.65 6.39 8.95
CA VAL A 135 9.43 5.34 7.96
C VAL A 135 9.70 4.00 8.62
N TYR A 136 8.81 3.04 8.44
CA TYR A 136 8.85 1.76 9.12
C TYR A 136 8.77 0.62 8.10
N TYR A 137 9.66 -0.37 8.21
CA TYR A 137 9.54 -1.61 7.46
C TYR A 137 8.28 -2.35 7.90
N ALA A 138 7.44 -2.72 6.95
CA ALA A 138 6.13 -3.30 7.23
C ALA A 138 5.95 -4.74 6.73
N GLY A 139 6.81 -5.22 5.85
CA GLY A 139 6.80 -6.60 5.38
C GLY A 139 7.54 -6.80 4.06
N GLY A 140 7.90 -8.04 3.74
CA GLY A 140 8.56 -8.43 2.49
C GLY A 140 7.59 -8.73 1.35
N ASN A 141 6.30 -8.86 1.65
CA ASN A 141 5.19 -9.06 0.71
C ASN A 141 3.87 -8.61 1.35
N PHE A 142 2.80 -8.60 0.57
CA PHE A 142 1.53 -8.04 1.04
C PHE A 142 0.83 -8.89 2.12
N ARG A 143 1.04 -10.21 2.13
CA ARG A 143 0.51 -11.09 3.19
C ARG A 143 1.21 -10.83 4.52
N GLU A 144 2.53 -10.69 4.49
CA GLU A 144 3.33 -10.33 5.67
C GLU A 144 2.96 -8.95 6.21
N PHE A 145 2.74 -7.97 5.31
CA PHE A 145 2.25 -6.63 5.68
C PHE A 145 0.96 -6.71 6.50
N ILE A 146 -0.06 -7.43 6.02
CA ILE A 146 -1.32 -7.61 6.74
C ILE A 146 -1.08 -8.30 8.09
N SER A 147 -0.32 -9.40 8.10
CA SER A 147 -0.04 -10.15 9.31
C SER A 147 0.67 -9.30 10.36
N ASN A 148 1.67 -8.52 9.96
CA ASN A 148 2.45 -7.67 10.88
C ASN A 148 1.62 -6.56 11.52
N LEU A 149 0.60 -6.04 10.83
CA LEU A 149 -0.26 -4.98 11.36
C LEU A 149 -1.40 -5.50 12.23
N THR A 150 -1.76 -6.77 12.10
CA THR A 150 -2.85 -7.41 12.85
C THR A 150 -2.35 -8.27 14.02
N ASP A 151 -1.06 -8.56 14.08
CA ASP A 151 -0.45 -9.36 15.12
C ASP A 151 -0.02 -8.49 16.32
N LYS A 152 -0.31 -8.98 17.56
CA LYS A 152 -0.08 -8.25 18.81
C LYS A 152 1.39 -8.00 19.14
N ASP A 153 2.30 -8.82 18.62
CA ASP A 153 3.72 -8.73 18.93
C ASP A 153 4.50 -7.86 17.92
N THR A 154 3.92 -7.63 16.75
CA THR A 154 4.61 -6.95 15.63
C THR A 154 4.07 -5.58 15.29
N TYR A 155 2.76 -5.34 15.40
CA TYR A 155 2.12 -4.09 14.94
C TYR A 155 2.77 -2.82 15.52
N LYS A 156 3.17 -2.86 16.79
CA LYS A 156 3.71 -1.68 17.51
C LYS A 156 5.03 -1.17 16.92
N LYS A 157 5.77 -2.02 16.20
CA LYS A 157 7.02 -1.65 15.51
C LYS A 157 6.76 -0.80 14.26
N ILE A 158 5.53 -0.84 13.74
CA ILE A 158 5.11 -0.16 12.51
C ILE A 158 4.16 0.98 12.85
N LEU A 159 3.14 0.69 13.65
CA LEU A 159 2.09 1.62 14.07
C LEU A 159 2.37 2.11 15.50
N THR A 160 3.38 2.96 15.66
CA THR A 160 3.93 3.35 16.97
C THR A 160 2.93 4.08 17.87
N PHE A 161 1.91 4.75 17.30
CA PHE A 161 0.88 5.50 18.04
C PHE A 161 -0.42 4.74 18.27
N TYR A 162 -0.55 3.54 17.71
CA TYR A 162 -1.74 2.72 17.92
C TYR A 162 -1.59 1.89 19.19
N GLU A 163 -2.64 1.79 19.98
CA GLU A 163 -2.62 1.06 21.25
C GLU A 163 -2.93 -0.42 21.08
N GLU A 164 -3.65 -0.77 20.01
CA GLU A 164 -4.06 -2.13 19.66
C GLU A 164 -3.67 -2.43 18.19
N PRO A 165 -3.47 -3.70 17.85
CA PRO A 165 -3.30 -4.11 16.46
C PRO A 165 -4.56 -3.80 15.66
N LEU A 166 -4.40 -3.62 14.35
CA LEU A 166 -5.53 -3.37 13.47
C LEU A 166 -6.42 -4.62 13.34
N LEU A 167 -7.71 -4.40 13.15
CA LEU A 167 -8.65 -5.49 12.92
C LEU A 167 -8.44 -6.08 11.51
N PRO A 168 -8.39 -7.43 11.38
CA PRO A 168 -8.17 -8.10 10.10
C PRO A 168 -9.45 -8.08 9.22
N LYS A 169 -9.82 -6.90 8.75
CA LYS A 169 -11.03 -6.68 7.94
C LYS A 169 -10.71 -6.04 6.62
N PHE A 170 -11.50 -6.38 5.61
CA PHE A 170 -11.54 -5.69 4.33
C PHE A 170 -12.98 -5.38 3.94
N ARG A 171 -13.22 -4.12 3.58
CA ARG A 171 -14.52 -3.65 3.10
C ARG A 171 -14.38 -3.20 1.65
N PRO A 172 -14.88 -3.99 0.67
CA PRO A 172 -14.91 -3.57 -0.72
C PRO A 172 -15.71 -2.28 -0.91
N LEU A 173 -15.21 -1.40 -1.76
CA LEU A 173 -15.85 -0.13 -2.10
C LEU A 173 -16.17 -0.07 -3.59
N LYS A 174 -17.25 0.67 -3.91
CA LYS A 174 -17.59 0.97 -5.30
C LYS A 174 -16.67 2.04 -5.84
N MET A 175 -16.10 1.81 -7.00
CA MET A 175 -15.48 2.88 -7.76
C MET A 175 -16.57 3.76 -8.36
N VAL A 176 -16.49 5.06 -8.09
CA VAL A 176 -17.40 6.06 -8.64
C VAL A 176 -16.68 6.70 -9.84
N GLN A 177 -17.37 6.73 -10.99
CA GLN A 177 -16.90 7.42 -12.20
C GLN A 177 -17.01 8.94 -12.04
#